data_d5c401d31ba5e4c6ddb957f8fc1cf8c4
#
_entry.id   d5c401d31ba5e4c6ddb957f8fc1cf8c4
#
_cell.length_a   1.000
_cell.length_b   1.000
_cell.length_c   1.000
_cell.angle_alpha   90.00
_cell.angle_beta   90.00
_cell.angle_gamma   90.00
#
_symmetry.space_group_name_H-M   'P 1'
#
loop_
_entity.id
_entity.type
_entity.pdbx_description
1 polymer ?
#
loop_
_entity_poly.entity_id
_entity_poly.type
_entity_poly.pdbx_seq_one_letter_code
_entity_poly.pdbx_strand_id
1 'polypeptide(L)'
;NFTNIGKAVLIQALGIQKNYTTIVENTVEVVDYSNSMCSSCKYKQIINTFDKESEIYKSASTYCNNCPNRILTTKNVTKKVYHNEKNRYGYRPMLKSNALKLFLTLHFFHPDRFGIIKNVDTRIISKLLNCNIKTIWNNLDILSGYTYISYCKTDRHFINIILNDYESYYLPANKNGRGFLVLSNDLLNKLIKIDSLIMLRIYLRELINLDNSNLKGQASVDHKTIKDIRRILPDYCKPCVIRKSIENSTSDIFTTSINDNVIRFEIVEKYIAKNQKNILLQEYSHKLTDFIYEFNSCIPEINSGKIQPEKYNSFLSAETNISHYKLISINKIDLDDIANIAVHYSYDYVMTALSEVYKQYILHEKTIKNLPGLISSIVRSYTDDLKKTA
;
A
#
# COMPACT_ATOMS: atom_id res chain seq x y z
N ASN A 1 -0.98 -15.82 -11.51
CA ASN A 1 -0.31 -15.22 -10.35
C ASN A 1 -0.50 -13.72 -10.36
N PHE A 2 -0.82 -13.16 -9.19
CA PHE A 2 -1.02 -11.74 -8.94
C PHE A 2 -0.10 -11.28 -7.82
N THR A 3 0.15 -9.98 -7.78
CA THR A 3 0.88 -9.35 -6.68
C THR A 3 0.28 -7.99 -6.32
N ASN A 4 0.52 -7.57 -5.09
CA ASN A 4 0.09 -6.27 -4.58
C ASN A 4 1.30 -5.34 -4.49
N ILE A 5 1.17 -4.13 -5.06
CA ILE A 5 2.21 -3.09 -4.96
C ILE A 5 1.61 -1.85 -4.29
N GLY A 6 2.21 -1.42 -3.19
CA GLY A 6 1.75 -0.26 -2.43
C GLY A 6 1.74 1.02 -3.27
N LYS A 7 0.57 1.67 -3.39
CA LYS A 7 0.43 2.90 -4.19
C LYS A 7 1.33 4.03 -3.71
N ALA A 8 1.53 4.15 -2.39
CA ALA A 8 2.39 5.20 -1.82
C ALA A 8 3.85 5.05 -2.28
N VAL A 9 4.39 3.84 -2.16
CA VAL A 9 5.77 3.53 -2.55
C VAL A 9 5.94 3.62 -4.06
N LEU A 10 4.96 3.14 -4.83
CA LEU A 10 4.97 3.23 -6.28
C LEU A 10 4.97 4.69 -6.76
N ILE A 11 4.17 5.57 -6.17
CA ILE A 11 4.16 7.01 -6.48
C ILE A 11 5.53 7.64 -6.24
N GLN A 12 6.22 7.29 -5.14
CA GLN A 12 7.59 7.75 -4.89
C GLN A 12 8.56 7.25 -5.98
N ALA A 13 8.48 5.97 -6.32
CA ALA A 13 9.31 5.36 -7.36
C ALA A 13 9.13 6.02 -8.75
N LEU A 14 7.92 6.46 -9.06
CA LEU A 14 7.60 7.17 -10.29
C LEU A 14 8.10 8.62 -10.30
N GLY A 15 8.42 9.20 -9.14
CA GLY A 15 8.86 10.58 -9.02
C GLY A 15 7.75 11.60 -9.23
N ILE A 16 6.51 11.22 -8.96
CA ILE A 16 5.34 12.07 -9.13
C ILE A 16 5.25 13.04 -7.96
N GLN A 17 5.28 14.32 -8.27
CA GLN A 17 5.03 15.39 -7.29
C GLN A 17 3.53 15.60 -7.15
N LYS A 18 3.00 15.38 -5.99
CA LYS A 18 1.61 15.72 -5.67
C LYS A 18 1.58 16.61 -4.44
N ASN A 19 1.04 17.80 -4.61
CA ASN A 19 0.70 18.66 -3.48
C ASN A 19 -0.63 18.17 -2.89
N TYR A 20 -0.67 17.99 -1.58
CA TYR A 20 -1.89 17.66 -0.87
C TYR A 20 -1.93 18.44 0.45
N THR A 21 -3.13 18.60 0.98
CA THR A 21 -3.35 19.23 2.26
C THR A 21 -3.78 18.20 3.29
N THR A 22 -3.16 18.27 4.47
CA THR A 22 -3.65 17.54 5.65
C THR A 22 -4.21 18.55 6.64
N ILE A 23 -5.26 18.15 7.35
CA ILE A 23 -5.76 18.89 8.49
C ILE A 23 -5.05 18.30 9.71
N VAL A 24 -4.28 19.13 10.39
CA VAL A 24 -3.59 18.73 11.63
C VAL A 24 -4.29 19.46 12.78
N GLU A 25 -4.75 18.70 13.75
CA GLU A 25 -5.29 19.24 15.00
C GLU A 25 -4.11 19.40 15.97
N ASN A 26 -3.82 20.64 16.28
CA ASN A 26 -2.82 20.99 17.30
C ASN A 26 -3.52 21.64 18.49
N THR A 27 -3.13 21.21 19.67
CA THR A 27 -3.53 21.89 20.89
C THR A 27 -2.56 23.07 21.12
N VAL A 28 -3.10 24.27 21.11
CA VAL A 28 -2.34 25.50 21.31
C VAL A 28 -2.80 26.15 22.60
N GLU A 29 -1.86 26.56 23.41
CA GLU A 29 -2.15 27.40 24.59
C GLU A 29 -2.48 28.81 24.12
N VAL A 30 -3.64 29.29 24.49
CA VAL A 30 -4.12 30.64 24.18
C VAL A 30 -4.51 31.35 25.48
N VAL A 31 -4.37 32.65 25.48
CA VAL A 31 -4.77 33.46 26.66
C VAL A 31 -6.30 33.39 26.80
N ASP A 32 -6.75 33.00 27.98
CA ASP A 32 -8.18 33.03 28.31
C ASP A 32 -8.60 34.45 28.71
N TYR A 33 -9.33 35.09 27.81
CA TYR A 33 -9.86 36.44 28.03
C TYR A 33 -11.18 36.49 28.82
N SER A 34 -11.72 35.36 29.23
CA SER A 34 -12.95 35.28 30.06
C SER A 34 -12.70 35.67 31.50
N ASN A 35 -11.42 35.77 31.92
CA ASN A 35 -11.03 36.19 33.25
C ASN A 35 -11.59 37.61 33.56
N SER A 36 -12.12 37.79 34.75
CA SER A 36 -12.68 39.04 35.26
C SER A 36 -11.68 40.22 35.16
N MET A 37 -10.40 39.97 35.36
CA MET A 37 -9.33 40.99 35.23
C MET A 37 -9.11 41.45 33.79
N CYS A 38 -9.46 40.62 32.82
CA CYS A 38 -9.39 40.98 31.41
C CYS A 38 -10.59 41.80 30.93
N SER A 39 -11.71 41.77 31.62
CA SER A 39 -12.96 42.45 31.22
C SER A 39 -12.82 43.98 31.16
N SER A 40 -12.03 44.59 32.08
CA SER A 40 -11.75 46.02 32.15
C SER A 40 -10.36 46.40 31.59
N CYS A 41 -9.61 45.47 31.03
CA CYS A 41 -8.24 45.70 30.57
C CYS A 41 -8.22 46.45 29.22
N LYS A 42 -7.50 47.60 29.19
CA LYS A 42 -7.34 48.43 27.97
C LYS A 42 -6.73 47.65 26.79
N TYR A 43 -5.81 46.73 27.04
CA TYR A 43 -5.17 45.95 25.97
C TYR A 43 -6.13 44.96 25.34
N LYS A 44 -7.05 44.37 26.12
CA LYS A 44 -8.11 43.52 25.56
C LYS A 44 -9.10 44.34 24.72
N GLN A 45 -9.43 45.57 25.14
CA GLN A 45 -10.28 46.45 24.34
C GLN A 45 -9.64 46.77 22.99
N ILE A 46 -8.34 47.06 22.96
CA ILE A 46 -7.55 47.26 21.75
C ILE A 46 -7.59 46.01 20.85
N ILE A 47 -7.38 44.82 21.40
CA ILE A 47 -7.43 43.54 20.66
C ILE A 47 -8.81 43.31 20.01
N ASN A 48 -9.88 43.73 20.69
CA ASN A 48 -11.24 43.57 20.16
C ASN A 48 -11.63 44.64 19.11
N THR A 49 -10.95 45.79 19.10
CA THR A 49 -11.32 46.96 18.31
C THR A 49 -10.48 47.08 17.04
N PHE A 50 -9.21 46.67 17.08
CA PHE A 50 -8.26 46.87 15.99
C PHE A 50 -8.05 45.62 15.16
N ASP A 51 -7.74 45.77 13.88
CA ASP A 51 -7.43 44.71 12.98
C ASP A 51 -6.13 44.01 13.35
N LYS A 52 -6.08 42.71 13.19
CA LYS A 52 -4.94 41.83 13.57
C LYS A 52 -3.62 42.21 12.90
N GLU A 53 -3.68 42.88 11.76
CA GLU A 53 -2.51 43.33 11.01
C GLU A 53 -1.96 44.68 11.51
N SER A 54 -2.73 45.42 12.28
CA SER A 54 -2.28 46.73 12.82
C SER A 54 -1.17 46.58 13.84
N GLU A 55 -0.25 47.53 13.89
CA GLU A 55 0.84 47.54 14.88
C GLU A 55 0.35 47.72 16.32
N ILE A 56 -0.78 48.42 16.49
CA ILE A 56 -1.43 48.62 17.78
C ILE A 56 -1.95 47.32 18.32
N TYR A 57 -2.60 46.48 17.44
CA TYR A 57 -3.02 45.13 17.82
C TYR A 57 -1.83 44.23 18.18
N LYS A 58 -0.77 44.22 17.37
CA LYS A 58 0.44 43.43 17.63
C LYS A 58 1.08 43.78 18.97
N SER A 59 1.21 45.07 19.25
CA SER A 59 1.74 45.54 20.54
C SER A 59 0.86 45.12 21.72
N ALA A 60 -0.46 45.32 21.63
CA ALA A 60 -1.42 44.88 22.64
C ALA A 60 -1.40 43.36 22.87
N SER A 61 -1.32 42.58 21.77
CA SER A 61 -1.20 41.13 21.82
C SER A 61 0.09 40.67 22.52
N THR A 62 1.19 41.33 22.25
CA THR A 62 2.48 41.05 22.93
C THR A 62 2.37 41.30 24.42
N TYR A 63 1.75 42.40 24.86
CA TYR A 63 1.50 42.66 26.27
C TYR A 63 0.59 41.62 26.91
N CYS A 64 -0.47 41.18 26.25
CA CYS A 64 -1.35 40.14 26.78
C CYS A 64 -0.63 38.79 26.90
N ASN A 65 0.23 38.45 25.96
CA ASN A 65 1.00 37.21 25.99
C ASN A 65 2.06 37.19 27.12
N ASN A 66 2.51 38.35 27.55
CA ASN A 66 3.48 38.49 28.62
C ASN A 66 2.86 38.97 29.94
N CYS A 67 1.55 39.08 30.04
CA CYS A 67 0.85 39.55 31.23
C CYS A 67 1.08 38.58 32.41
N PRO A 68 1.50 39.05 33.60
CA PRO A 68 1.72 38.20 34.76
C PRO A 68 0.42 37.53 35.28
N ASN A 69 -0.72 38.17 35.03
CA ASN A 69 -2.05 37.65 35.42
C ASN A 69 -2.76 36.87 34.31
N ARG A 70 -2.05 36.46 33.26
CA ARG A 70 -2.65 35.67 32.17
C ARG A 70 -3.05 34.30 32.64
N ILE A 71 -4.24 33.88 32.30
CA ILE A 71 -4.66 32.50 32.42
C ILE A 71 -4.53 31.88 31.02
N LEU A 72 -3.89 30.74 30.92
CA LEU A 72 -3.79 29.99 29.66
C LEU A 72 -4.84 28.88 29.62
N THR A 73 -5.54 28.78 28.52
CA THR A 73 -6.42 27.66 28.22
C THR A 73 -5.95 26.97 26.97
N THR A 74 -6.20 25.68 26.88
CA THR A 74 -5.87 24.88 25.69
C THR A 74 -6.99 24.96 24.69
N LYS A 75 -6.67 25.33 23.44
CA LYS A 75 -7.61 25.37 22.35
C LYS A 75 -7.14 24.45 21.22
N ASN A 76 -8.01 23.58 20.76
CA ASN A 76 -7.74 22.79 19.57
C ASN A 76 -7.86 23.68 18.33
N VAL A 77 -6.76 23.85 17.62
CA VAL A 77 -6.69 24.62 16.38
C VAL A 77 -6.42 23.67 15.23
N THR A 78 -7.34 23.65 14.28
CA THR A 78 -7.14 22.91 13.03
C THR A 78 -6.31 23.75 12.08
N LYS A 79 -5.15 23.24 11.67
CA LYS A 79 -4.28 23.89 10.69
C LYS A 79 -4.24 23.07 9.42
N LYS A 80 -4.53 23.71 8.27
CA LYS A 80 -4.26 23.11 6.97
C LYS A 80 -2.76 23.18 6.69
N VAL A 81 -2.10 22.03 6.63
CA VAL A 81 -0.69 21.92 6.27
C VAL A 81 -0.60 21.50 4.81
N TYR A 82 0.07 22.32 3.99
CA TYR A 82 0.37 21.99 2.60
C TYR A 82 1.63 21.16 2.55
N HIS A 83 1.52 19.96 1.97
CA HIS A 83 2.64 19.08 1.78
C HIS A 83 2.96 18.98 0.30
N ASN A 84 4.24 19.09 0.00
CA ASN A 84 4.78 18.63 -1.27
C ASN A 84 5.29 17.20 -1.04
N GLU A 85 4.89 16.25 -1.87
CA GLU A 85 5.33 14.84 -1.71
C GLU A 85 6.85 14.68 -1.74
N LYS A 86 7.59 15.62 -2.29
CA LYS A 86 9.05 15.66 -2.19
C LYS A 86 9.55 15.72 -0.74
N ASN A 87 8.79 16.29 0.18
CA ASN A 87 9.24 16.57 1.57
C ASN A 87 8.62 15.66 2.62
N ARG A 88 7.76 14.71 2.20
CA ARG A 88 7.08 13.80 3.13
C ARG A 88 7.87 12.49 3.24
N TYR A 89 8.24 12.09 4.45
CA TYR A 89 8.84 10.79 4.77
C TYR A 89 10.25 10.53 4.25
N GLY A 90 11.20 11.43 4.45
CA GLY A 90 12.56 11.12 4.01
C GLY A 90 12.55 10.68 2.55
N TYR A 91 12.27 11.58 1.69
CA TYR A 91 12.10 11.46 0.26
C TYR A 91 12.96 10.37 -0.38
N ARG A 92 12.31 9.34 -0.89
CA ARG A 92 12.98 8.36 -1.73
C ARG A 92 13.18 8.93 -3.14
N PRO A 93 14.41 8.89 -3.68
CA PRO A 93 14.64 9.31 -5.05
C PRO A 93 13.81 8.48 -6.05
N MET A 94 13.36 9.14 -7.13
CA MET A 94 12.67 8.44 -8.22
C MET A 94 13.58 7.42 -8.89
N LEU A 95 12.99 6.32 -9.35
CA LEU A 95 13.71 5.24 -9.99
C LEU A 95 13.87 5.47 -11.50
N LYS A 96 15.02 5.10 -12.05
CA LYS A 96 15.25 5.00 -13.49
C LYS A 96 14.66 3.69 -14.04
N SER A 97 14.61 3.54 -15.36
CA SER A 97 13.91 2.46 -16.05
C SER A 97 14.20 1.07 -15.47
N ASN A 98 15.46 0.65 -15.44
CA ASN A 98 15.81 -0.71 -14.98
C ASN A 98 15.56 -0.90 -13.49
N ALA A 99 15.81 0.12 -12.65
CA ALA A 99 15.50 0.05 -11.23
C ALA A 99 14.00 -0.03 -10.98
N LEU A 100 13.17 0.75 -11.73
CA LEU A 100 11.73 0.69 -11.63
C LEU A 100 11.17 -0.67 -12.07
N LYS A 101 11.64 -1.18 -13.22
CA LYS A 101 11.26 -2.51 -13.72
C LYS A 101 11.67 -3.62 -12.73
N LEU A 102 12.88 -3.53 -12.18
CA LEU A 102 13.35 -4.46 -11.14
C LEU A 102 12.47 -4.40 -9.90
N PHE A 103 12.17 -3.20 -9.40
CA PHE A 103 11.30 -3.02 -8.23
C PHE A 103 9.91 -3.66 -8.44
N LEU A 104 9.29 -3.46 -9.61
CA LEU A 104 8.02 -4.12 -9.95
C LEU A 104 8.16 -5.64 -9.98
N THR A 105 9.24 -6.15 -10.60
CA THR A 105 9.48 -7.59 -10.75
C THR A 105 9.69 -8.30 -9.41
N LEU A 106 10.35 -7.65 -8.44
CA LEU A 106 10.58 -8.24 -7.12
C LEU A 106 9.29 -8.60 -6.40
N HIS A 107 8.21 -7.86 -6.58
CA HIS A 107 6.92 -8.17 -5.96
C HIS A 107 6.31 -9.49 -6.43
N PHE A 108 6.75 -10.02 -7.58
CA PHE A 108 6.26 -11.31 -8.11
C PHE A 108 7.00 -12.54 -7.58
N PHE A 109 8.03 -12.34 -6.76
CA PHE A 109 8.72 -13.44 -6.08
C PHE A 109 8.06 -13.83 -4.74
N HIS A 110 6.76 -13.54 -4.59
CA HIS A 110 5.93 -13.94 -3.45
C HIS A 110 6.54 -13.52 -2.09
N PRO A 111 6.59 -12.21 -1.81
CA PRO A 111 7.00 -11.73 -0.49
C PRO A 111 6.07 -12.31 0.57
N ASP A 112 6.64 -12.71 1.70
CA ASP A 112 5.85 -13.11 2.86
C ASP A 112 5.13 -11.90 3.50
N ARG A 113 4.42 -12.13 4.62
CA ARG A 113 3.68 -11.07 5.32
C ARG A 113 4.54 -9.88 5.76
N PHE A 114 5.85 -10.07 5.91
CA PHE A 114 6.80 -9.03 6.27
C PHE A 114 7.51 -8.40 5.05
N GLY A 115 7.13 -8.80 3.85
CA GLY A 115 7.79 -8.37 2.62
C GLY A 115 9.12 -9.07 2.34
N ILE A 116 9.39 -10.21 3.01
CA ILE A 116 10.64 -10.97 2.85
C ILE A 116 10.48 -11.94 1.67
N ILE A 117 11.45 -11.90 0.77
CA ILE A 117 11.58 -12.81 -0.36
C ILE A 117 12.89 -13.58 -0.20
N LYS A 118 12.81 -14.89 -0.13
CA LYS A 118 13.98 -15.75 0.12
C LYS A 118 14.49 -16.41 -1.15
N ASN A 119 15.80 -16.62 -1.24
CA ASN A 119 16.47 -17.41 -2.28
C ASN A 119 16.13 -16.98 -3.72
N VAL A 120 16.11 -15.68 -3.97
CA VAL A 120 15.87 -15.14 -5.31
C VAL A 120 17.10 -15.33 -6.18
N ASP A 121 16.95 -16.00 -7.32
CA ASP A 121 18.01 -16.17 -8.30
C ASP A 121 18.11 -14.94 -9.23
N THR A 122 19.21 -14.21 -9.14
CA THR A 122 19.47 -13.02 -9.95
C THR A 122 19.55 -13.30 -11.46
N ARG A 123 19.82 -14.57 -11.85
CA ARG A 123 19.83 -14.99 -13.26
C ARG A 123 18.42 -15.04 -13.84
N ILE A 124 17.43 -15.44 -13.02
CA ILE A 124 16.01 -15.40 -13.42
C ILE A 124 15.58 -13.96 -13.67
N ILE A 125 15.90 -13.05 -12.76
CA ILE A 125 15.61 -11.61 -12.91
C ILE A 125 16.28 -11.04 -14.17
N SER A 126 17.55 -11.39 -14.39
CA SER A 126 18.32 -10.97 -15.58
C SER A 126 17.64 -11.37 -16.89
N LYS A 127 17.12 -12.61 -16.95
CA LYS A 127 16.36 -13.12 -18.10
C LYS A 127 15.02 -12.39 -18.28
N LEU A 128 14.26 -12.19 -17.18
CA LEU A 128 12.97 -11.50 -17.22
C LEU A 128 13.09 -10.05 -17.70
N LEU A 129 14.12 -9.34 -17.26
CA LEU A 129 14.37 -7.94 -17.59
C LEU A 129 15.23 -7.77 -18.86
N ASN A 130 15.65 -8.86 -19.50
CA ASN A 130 16.52 -8.88 -20.67
C ASN A 130 17.74 -7.96 -20.50
N CYS A 131 18.45 -8.11 -19.36
CA CYS A 131 19.61 -7.30 -19.05
C CYS A 131 20.74 -8.12 -18.41
N ASN A 132 21.96 -7.58 -18.39
CA ASN A 132 23.12 -8.26 -17.80
C ASN A 132 22.95 -8.38 -16.26
N ILE A 133 23.47 -9.47 -15.69
CA ILE A 133 23.50 -9.69 -14.23
C ILE A 133 24.19 -8.54 -13.50
N LYS A 134 25.25 -7.93 -14.07
CA LYS A 134 25.88 -6.73 -13.49
C LYS A 134 24.91 -5.56 -13.38
N THR A 135 24.02 -5.41 -14.36
CA THR A 135 22.95 -4.40 -14.31
C THR A 135 21.96 -4.69 -13.18
N ILE A 136 21.63 -5.96 -12.90
CA ILE A 136 20.79 -6.34 -11.78
C ILE A 136 21.44 -5.93 -10.47
N TRP A 137 22.72 -6.28 -10.24
CA TRP A 137 23.44 -5.91 -9.02
C TRP A 137 23.48 -4.40 -8.82
N ASN A 138 23.84 -3.63 -9.84
CA ASN A 138 23.86 -2.17 -9.75
C ASN A 138 22.48 -1.59 -9.39
N ASN A 139 21.39 -2.16 -9.91
CA ASN A 139 20.03 -1.69 -9.60
C ASN A 139 19.56 -2.16 -8.22
N LEU A 140 20.00 -3.31 -7.73
CA LEU A 140 19.78 -3.73 -6.34
C LEU A 140 20.45 -2.75 -5.37
N ASP A 141 21.70 -2.35 -5.66
CA ASP A 141 22.42 -1.34 -4.86
C ASP A 141 21.70 0.02 -4.88
N ILE A 142 21.17 0.45 -6.03
CA ILE A 142 20.37 1.67 -6.15
C ILE A 142 19.07 1.56 -5.33
N LEU A 143 18.34 0.46 -5.44
CA LEU A 143 17.11 0.24 -4.69
C LEU A 143 17.36 0.21 -3.18
N SER A 144 18.45 -0.41 -2.75
CA SER A 144 18.85 -0.46 -1.35
C SER A 144 19.32 0.91 -0.85
N GLY A 145 20.17 1.60 -1.60
CA GLY A 145 20.63 2.96 -1.26
C GLY A 145 19.50 3.99 -1.22
N TYR A 146 18.43 3.77 -1.98
CA TYR A 146 17.22 4.59 -1.97
C TYR A 146 16.14 4.07 -0.99
N THR A 147 16.47 3.09 -0.17
CA THR A 147 15.60 2.51 0.87
C THR A 147 14.30 1.87 0.36
N TYR A 148 14.21 1.49 -0.92
CA TYR A 148 13.08 0.73 -1.45
C TYR A 148 13.10 -0.72 -0.99
N ILE A 149 14.30 -1.29 -0.88
CA ILE A 149 14.54 -2.66 -0.43
C ILE A 149 15.74 -2.69 0.52
N SER A 150 15.83 -3.77 1.27
CA SER A 150 17.06 -4.23 1.89
C SER A 150 17.38 -5.61 1.34
N TYR A 151 18.64 -5.93 1.08
CA TYR A 151 18.98 -7.26 0.58
C TYR A 151 20.29 -7.77 1.16
N CYS A 152 20.43 -9.09 1.21
CA CYS A 152 21.69 -9.76 1.55
C CYS A 152 21.97 -10.88 0.54
N LYS A 153 23.25 -11.07 0.23
CA LYS A 153 23.72 -12.19 -0.59
C LYS A 153 23.74 -13.45 0.27
N THR A 154 23.12 -14.53 -0.22
CA THR A 154 23.22 -15.85 0.40
C THR A 154 24.22 -16.73 -0.32
N ASP A 155 24.37 -16.55 -1.65
CA ASP A 155 25.33 -17.24 -2.47
C ASP A 155 25.68 -16.37 -3.71
N ARG A 156 26.52 -16.85 -4.61
CA ARG A 156 27.00 -16.14 -5.81
C ARG A 156 25.87 -15.52 -6.65
N HIS A 157 24.74 -16.21 -6.74
CA HIS A 157 23.58 -15.79 -7.56
C HIS A 157 22.28 -15.68 -6.78
N PHE A 158 22.26 -16.04 -5.51
CA PHE A 158 21.08 -16.03 -4.68
C PHE A 158 21.11 -14.89 -3.67
N ILE A 159 19.95 -14.28 -3.48
CA ILE A 159 19.77 -13.16 -2.55
C ILE A 159 18.47 -13.34 -1.75
N ASN A 160 18.48 -12.84 -0.53
CA ASN A 160 17.27 -12.58 0.23
C ASN A 160 16.97 -11.08 0.17
N ILE A 161 15.72 -10.73 0.03
CA ILE A 161 15.28 -9.36 -0.15
C ILE A 161 14.17 -9.07 0.86
N ILE A 162 14.16 -7.85 1.38
CA ILE A 162 13.06 -7.29 2.16
C ILE A 162 12.52 -6.10 1.37
N LEU A 163 11.25 -6.09 1.04
CA LEU A 163 10.55 -4.93 0.50
C LEU A 163 10.26 -3.97 1.66
N ASN A 164 10.93 -2.82 1.69
CA ASN A 164 10.75 -1.87 2.79
C ASN A 164 9.35 -1.25 2.76
N ASP A 165 8.76 -1.04 3.93
CA ASP A 165 7.39 -0.54 4.13
C ASP A 165 6.28 -1.41 3.51
N TYR A 166 6.55 -2.70 3.25
CA TYR A 166 5.57 -3.62 2.66
C TYR A 166 4.26 -3.68 3.46
N GLU A 167 4.36 -3.63 4.76
CA GLU A 167 3.21 -3.63 5.68
C GLU A 167 2.30 -2.41 5.47
N SER A 168 2.87 -1.28 5.05
CA SER A 168 2.10 -0.06 4.79
C SER A 168 1.11 -0.19 3.63
N TYR A 169 1.27 -1.21 2.76
CA TYR A 169 0.38 -1.49 1.63
C TYR A 169 -1.04 -1.81 2.10
N TYR A 170 -1.14 -2.46 3.25
CA TYR A 170 -2.39 -2.99 3.81
C TYR A 170 -3.01 -2.09 4.88
N LEU A 171 -2.38 -0.95 5.18
CA LEU A 171 -2.91 0.00 6.15
C LEU A 171 -4.17 0.69 5.61
N PRO A 172 -5.22 0.83 6.42
CA PRO A 172 -6.42 1.56 6.03
C PRO A 172 -6.16 3.07 5.90
N ALA A 173 -7.02 3.77 5.15
CA ALA A 173 -6.86 5.19 4.84
C ALA A 173 -6.81 6.10 6.08
N ASN A 174 -7.56 5.78 7.14
CA ASN A 174 -7.54 6.51 8.42
C ASN A 174 -6.19 6.39 9.15
N LYS A 175 -5.37 5.44 8.73
CA LYS A 175 -4.02 5.19 9.25
C LYS A 175 -2.93 5.59 8.24
N ASN A 176 -3.20 6.53 7.37
CA ASN A 176 -2.33 7.00 6.29
C ASN A 176 -1.99 5.93 5.23
N GLY A 177 -2.71 4.82 5.20
CA GLY A 177 -2.62 3.85 4.13
C GLY A 177 -3.18 4.43 2.82
N ARG A 178 -2.56 4.11 1.70
CA ARG A 178 -3.02 4.48 0.35
C ARG A 178 -3.51 3.28 -0.45
N GLY A 179 -3.52 2.12 0.19
CA GLY A 179 -3.83 0.86 -0.45
C GLY A 179 -2.76 0.42 -1.46
N PHE A 180 -3.10 -0.58 -2.22
CA PHE A 180 -2.22 -1.21 -3.18
C PHE A 180 -2.88 -1.30 -4.56
N LEU A 181 -2.04 -1.49 -5.58
CA LEU A 181 -2.42 -1.82 -6.94
C LEU A 181 -2.23 -3.32 -7.13
N VAL A 182 -3.25 -4.01 -7.62
CA VAL A 182 -3.18 -5.42 -7.97
C VAL A 182 -2.66 -5.54 -9.40
N LEU A 183 -1.56 -6.25 -9.60
CA LEU A 183 -0.99 -6.53 -10.91
C LEU A 183 -0.99 -8.03 -11.17
N SER A 184 -1.49 -8.45 -12.34
CA SER A 184 -1.30 -9.80 -12.83
C SER A 184 0.09 -9.97 -13.46
N ASN A 185 0.56 -11.22 -13.53
CA ASN A 185 1.83 -11.54 -14.19
C ASN A 185 1.82 -11.14 -15.68
N ASP A 186 0.68 -11.27 -16.37
CA ASP A 186 0.54 -10.81 -17.75
C ASP A 186 0.70 -9.29 -17.86
N LEU A 187 0.04 -8.53 -16.99
CA LEU A 187 0.19 -7.06 -16.95
C LEU A 187 1.62 -6.63 -16.64
N LEU A 188 2.29 -7.29 -15.67
CA LEU A 188 3.69 -7.01 -15.38
C LEU A 188 4.57 -7.26 -16.61
N ASN A 189 4.43 -8.41 -17.25
CA ASN A 189 5.23 -8.77 -18.43
C ASN A 189 5.09 -7.73 -19.55
N LYS A 190 3.91 -7.12 -19.68
CA LYS A 190 3.70 -6.02 -20.62
C LYS A 190 4.34 -4.71 -20.15
N LEU A 191 4.21 -4.38 -18.87
CA LEU A 191 4.82 -3.17 -18.29
C LEU A 191 6.36 -3.18 -18.40
N ILE A 192 7.01 -4.31 -18.09
CA ILE A 192 8.50 -4.38 -18.14
C ILE A 192 9.04 -4.36 -19.57
N LYS A 193 8.23 -4.69 -20.58
CA LYS A 193 8.61 -4.60 -22.00
C LYS A 193 8.52 -3.19 -22.57
N ILE A 194 7.90 -2.24 -21.87
CA ILE A 194 7.82 -0.85 -22.32
C ILE A 194 9.22 -0.22 -22.31
N ASP A 195 9.73 0.19 -23.46
CA ASP A 195 11.07 0.78 -23.57
C ASP A 195 11.12 2.22 -23.05
N SER A 196 10.08 2.99 -23.31
CA SER A 196 10.00 4.38 -22.89
C SER A 196 9.69 4.50 -21.38
N LEU A 197 10.65 5.01 -20.60
CA LEU A 197 10.44 5.31 -19.18
C LEU A 197 9.28 6.30 -18.93
N ILE A 198 9.09 7.25 -19.86
CA ILE A 198 7.98 8.21 -19.79
C ILE A 198 6.65 7.47 -19.90
N MET A 199 6.52 6.57 -20.89
CA MET A 199 5.31 5.78 -21.07
C MET A 199 5.05 4.82 -19.90
N LEU A 200 6.09 4.16 -19.39
CA LEU A 200 5.99 3.31 -18.21
C LEU A 200 5.45 4.09 -17.00
N ARG A 201 5.94 5.31 -16.76
CA ARG A 201 5.44 6.19 -15.70
C ARG A 201 4.00 6.62 -15.92
N ILE A 202 3.64 7.01 -17.15
CA ILE A 202 2.27 7.39 -17.50
C ILE A 202 1.33 6.22 -17.24
N TYR A 203 1.63 5.03 -17.75
CA TYR A 203 0.76 3.87 -17.61
C TYR A 203 0.60 3.41 -16.17
N LEU A 204 1.67 3.36 -15.40
CA LEU A 204 1.59 3.05 -13.97
C LEU A 204 0.75 4.08 -13.22
N ARG A 205 0.86 5.36 -13.61
CA ARG A 205 0.04 6.41 -12.99
C ARG A 205 -1.43 6.26 -13.36
N GLU A 206 -1.72 5.98 -14.63
CA GLU A 206 -3.10 5.77 -15.07
C GLU A 206 -3.73 4.54 -14.43
N LEU A 207 -2.97 3.46 -14.24
CA LEU A 207 -3.43 2.30 -13.47
C LEU A 207 -3.81 2.67 -12.03
N ILE A 208 -2.98 3.49 -11.34
CA ILE A 208 -3.30 3.98 -10.00
C ILE A 208 -4.54 4.87 -10.00
N ASN A 209 -4.68 5.76 -10.98
CA ASN A 209 -5.83 6.68 -11.08
C ASN A 209 -7.12 5.91 -11.33
N LEU A 210 -7.12 4.98 -12.27
CA LEU A 210 -8.28 4.16 -12.60
C LEU A 210 -8.67 3.25 -11.42
N ASP A 211 -7.70 2.67 -10.70
CA ASP A 211 -8.02 1.89 -9.50
C ASP A 211 -8.66 2.76 -8.41
N ASN A 212 -8.21 4.00 -8.23
CA ASN A 212 -8.82 4.95 -7.30
C ASN A 212 -10.22 5.42 -7.74
N SER A 213 -10.46 5.53 -9.05
CA SER A 213 -11.75 5.94 -9.63
C SER A 213 -12.78 4.79 -9.58
N ASN A 214 -12.34 3.55 -9.67
CA ASN A 214 -13.18 2.36 -9.58
C ASN A 214 -13.82 2.16 -8.21
N LEU A 215 -13.28 2.79 -7.14
CA LEU A 215 -13.94 2.88 -5.83
C LEU A 215 -15.25 3.68 -5.88
N LYS A 216 -15.46 4.49 -6.95
CA LYS A 216 -16.66 5.30 -7.18
C LYS A 216 -17.57 4.78 -8.30
N GLY A 217 -17.27 3.57 -8.85
CA GLY A 217 -18.02 2.96 -9.95
C GLY A 217 -17.61 3.44 -11.34
N GLN A 218 -16.97 2.57 -12.13
CA GLN A 218 -16.82 2.61 -13.58
C GLN A 218 -16.01 3.72 -14.22
N ALA A 219 -14.68 3.65 -14.17
CA ALA A 219 -13.90 4.32 -15.21
C ALA A 219 -12.94 3.32 -15.87
N SER A 220 -13.26 2.88 -17.07
CA SER A 220 -12.31 2.23 -17.99
C SER A 220 -11.57 3.25 -18.85
N VAL A 221 -11.99 4.51 -18.82
CA VAL A 221 -11.48 5.61 -19.64
C VAL A 221 -11.14 6.81 -18.78
N ASP A 222 -9.96 7.38 -18.99
CA ASP A 222 -9.55 8.64 -18.39
C ASP A 222 -9.17 9.65 -19.50
N HIS A 223 -9.48 10.93 -19.28
CA HIS A 223 -9.20 12.03 -20.21
C HIS A 223 -8.26 13.02 -19.51
N LYS A 224 -7.11 13.30 -20.12
CA LYS A 224 -6.12 14.22 -19.57
C LYS A 224 -5.57 15.15 -20.62
N THR A 225 -5.29 16.37 -20.21
CA THR A 225 -4.49 17.29 -21.03
C THR A 225 -3.00 16.96 -20.88
N ILE A 226 -2.19 17.35 -21.89
CA ILE A 226 -0.73 17.27 -21.79
C ILE A 226 -0.21 18.03 -20.55
N LYS A 227 -0.89 19.11 -20.15
CA LYS A 227 -0.57 19.88 -18.94
C LYS A 227 -0.77 19.04 -17.67
N ASP A 228 -1.83 18.24 -17.61
CA ASP A 228 -2.10 17.37 -16.47
C ASP A 228 -1.07 16.23 -16.39
N ILE A 229 -0.73 15.63 -17.53
CA ILE A 229 0.32 14.60 -17.59
C ILE A 229 1.68 15.18 -17.18
N ARG A 230 2.02 16.39 -17.63
CA ARG A 230 3.25 17.07 -17.22
C ARG A 230 3.35 17.28 -15.71
N ARG A 231 2.22 17.58 -15.04
CA ARG A 231 2.17 17.75 -13.57
C ARG A 231 2.50 16.48 -12.80
N ILE A 232 2.26 15.33 -13.40
CA ILE A 232 2.50 14.02 -12.78
C ILE A 232 3.81 13.37 -13.22
N LEU A 233 4.54 13.98 -14.12
CA LEU A 233 5.86 13.53 -14.59
C LEU A 233 6.97 14.40 -14.00
N PRO A 234 8.22 13.90 -13.97
CA PRO A 234 9.36 14.71 -13.60
C PRO A 234 9.50 15.97 -14.49
N ASP A 235 10.01 17.06 -13.93
CA ASP A 235 10.09 18.38 -14.58
C ASP A 235 10.87 18.41 -15.92
N TYR A 236 11.78 17.45 -16.12
CA TYR A 236 12.54 17.34 -17.39
C TYR A 236 11.71 16.82 -18.58
N CYS A 237 10.51 16.28 -18.32
CA CYS A 237 9.61 15.81 -19.37
C CYS A 237 8.91 16.98 -20.07
N LYS A 238 9.42 17.42 -21.23
CA LYS A 238 8.82 18.51 -22.00
C LYS A 238 7.53 18.05 -22.70
N PRO A 239 6.54 18.96 -22.94
CA PRO A 239 5.27 18.63 -23.60
C PRO A 239 5.43 17.95 -24.97
N CYS A 240 6.39 18.40 -25.79
CA CYS A 240 6.64 17.80 -27.11
C CYS A 240 7.13 16.34 -26.99
N VAL A 241 7.97 16.05 -25.99
CA VAL A 241 8.47 14.68 -25.75
C VAL A 241 7.33 13.79 -25.26
N ILE A 242 6.47 14.30 -24.38
CA ILE A 242 5.30 13.56 -23.88
C ILE A 242 4.37 13.22 -25.05
N ARG A 243 4.02 14.21 -25.91
CA ARG A 243 3.16 14.00 -27.08
C ARG A 243 3.75 12.94 -28.01
N LYS A 244 5.01 13.10 -28.41
CA LYS A 244 5.72 12.14 -29.27
C LYS A 244 5.77 10.74 -28.66
N SER A 245 5.98 10.62 -27.35
CA SER A 245 6.00 9.33 -26.65
C SER A 245 4.65 8.64 -26.71
N ILE A 246 3.55 9.38 -26.57
CA ILE A 246 2.18 8.83 -26.62
C ILE A 246 1.81 8.44 -28.04
N GLU A 247 2.11 9.30 -29.06
CA GLU A 247 1.86 9.04 -30.47
C GLU A 247 2.58 7.77 -30.98
N ASN A 248 3.82 7.56 -30.53
CA ASN A 248 4.65 6.41 -30.90
C ASN A 248 4.40 5.17 -30.01
N SER A 249 3.50 5.26 -29.06
CA SER A 249 3.26 4.15 -28.13
C SER A 249 2.29 3.14 -28.74
N THR A 250 2.80 1.91 -28.94
CA THR A 250 1.97 0.73 -29.17
C THR A 250 1.90 -0.06 -27.88
N SER A 251 0.74 -0.11 -27.24
CA SER A 251 0.58 -0.84 -25.96
C SER A 251 -0.67 -1.67 -25.99
N ASP A 252 -0.54 -2.92 -25.55
CA ASP A 252 -1.68 -3.81 -25.32
C ASP A 252 -2.35 -3.56 -23.95
N ILE A 253 -1.90 -2.56 -23.18
CA ILE A 253 -2.46 -2.24 -21.86
C ILE A 253 -3.51 -1.15 -21.97
N PHE A 254 -3.20 -0.11 -22.78
CA PHE A 254 -4.06 1.02 -23.01
C PHE A 254 -4.22 1.29 -24.49
N THR A 255 -5.44 1.55 -24.92
CA THR A 255 -5.71 2.23 -26.20
C THR A 255 -5.62 3.73 -25.93
N THR A 256 -4.74 4.42 -26.65
CA THR A 256 -4.52 5.85 -26.50
C THR A 256 -4.91 6.59 -27.77
N SER A 257 -5.65 7.68 -27.64
CA SER A 257 -5.95 8.60 -28.75
C SER A 257 -5.74 10.04 -28.31
N ILE A 258 -5.25 10.87 -29.23
CA ILE A 258 -4.99 12.30 -28.99
C ILE A 258 -5.92 13.09 -29.89
N ASN A 259 -6.80 13.88 -29.27
CA ASN A 259 -7.65 14.84 -29.94
C ASN A 259 -7.28 16.23 -29.41
N ASP A 260 -6.70 17.07 -30.26
CA ASP A 260 -6.15 18.38 -29.92
C ASP A 260 -5.14 18.32 -28.76
N ASN A 261 -5.55 18.74 -27.57
CA ASN A 261 -4.74 18.74 -26.36
C ASN A 261 -5.22 17.74 -25.31
N VAL A 262 -6.26 16.96 -25.62
CA VAL A 262 -6.83 15.94 -24.74
C VAL A 262 -6.38 14.56 -25.18
N ILE A 263 -5.85 13.81 -24.25
CA ILE A 263 -5.43 12.44 -24.43
C ILE A 263 -6.46 11.57 -23.73
N ARG A 264 -7.03 10.63 -24.48
CA ARG A 264 -7.89 9.59 -23.97
C ARG A 264 -7.06 8.35 -23.69
N PHE A 265 -7.12 7.85 -22.47
CA PHE A 265 -6.57 6.58 -22.06
C PHE A 265 -7.73 5.61 -21.79
N GLU A 266 -7.80 4.53 -22.51
CA GLU A 266 -8.77 3.46 -22.32
C GLU A 266 -8.06 2.17 -21.97
N ILE A 267 -8.30 1.64 -20.78
CA ILE A 267 -7.67 0.41 -20.31
C ILE A 267 -8.36 -0.80 -20.96
N VAL A 268 -7.57 -1.76 -21.38
CA VAL A 268 -8.09 -3.05 -21.86
C VAL A 268 -8.84 -3.74 -20.71
N GLU A 269 -10.03 -4.24 -20.98
CA GLU A 269 -11.00 -4.73 -20.00
C GLU A 269 -10.42 -5.71 -18.98
N LYS A 270 -9.57 -6.66 -19.44
CA LYS A 270 -8.94 -7.64 -18.56
C LYS A 270 -8.00 -7.05 -17.51
N TYR A 271 -7.51 -5.79 -17.70
CA TYR A 271 -6.62 -5.10 -16.76
C TYR A 271 -7.34 -4.11 -15.86
N ILE A 272 -8.66 -3.96 -15.99
CA ILE A 272 -9.47 -3.17 -15.05
C ILE A 272 -9.30 -3.77 -13.65
N ALA A 273 -8.99 -2.93 -12.67
CA ALA A 273 -8.69 -3.36 -11.31
C ALA A 273 -9.80 -4.25 -10.68
N LYS A 274 -11.08 -3.93 -10.96
CA LYS A 274 -12.22 -4.75 -10.53
C LYS A 274 -12.16 -6.16 -11.10
N ASN A 275 -11.88 -6.28 -12.42
CA ASN A 275 -11.81 -7.57 -13.09
C ASN A 275 -10.61 -8.38 -12.58
N GLN A 276 -9.47 -7.73 -12.37
CA GLN A 276 -8.29 -8.38 -11.78
C GLN A 276 -8.55 -8.86 -10.34
N LYS A 277 -9.24 -8.05 -9.53
CA LYS A 277 -9.64 -8.46 -8.17
C LYS A 277 -10.62 -9.63 -8.18
N ASN A 278 -11.57 -9.66 -9.11
CA ASN A 278 -12.50 -10.79 -9.27
C ASN A 278 -11.78 -12.09 -9.65
N ILE A 279 -10.80 -12.01 -10.55
CA ILE A 279 -9.97 -13.18 -10.93
C ILE A 279 -9.15 -13.64 -9.71
N LEU A 280 -8.56 -12.70 -8.96
CA LEU A 280 -7.81 -13.01 -7.76
C LEU A 280 -8.70 -13.64 -6.67
N LEU A 281 -9.92 -13.14 -6.52
CA LEU A 281 -10.91 -13.71 -5.60
C LEU A 281 -11.20 -15.18 -5.95
N GLN A 282 -11.43 -15.46 -7.22
CA GLN A 282 -11.64 -16.85 -7.69
C GLN A 282 -10.40 -17.72 -7.44
N GLU A 283 -9.20 -17.20 -7.72
CA GLU A 283 -7.93 -17.90 -7.46
C GLU A 283 -7.77 -18.24 -5.97
N TYR A 284 -8.08 -17.30 -5.08
CA TYR A 284 -7.97 -17.56 -3.64
C TYR A 284 -9.07 -18.47 -3.11
N SER A 285 -10.28 -18.37 -3.63
CA SER A 285 -11.37 -19.30 -3.29
C SER A 285 -10.99 -20.75 -3.68
N HIS A 286 -10.41 -20.96 -4.87
CA HIS A 286 -9.89 -22.27 -5.27
C HIS A 286 -8.75 -22.74 -4.37
N LYS A 287 -7.74 -21.92 -4.12
CA LYS A 287 -6.61 -22.27 -3.25
C LYS A 287 -7.05 -22.65 -1.83
N LEU A 288 -8.02 -21.94 -1.26
CA LEU A 288 -8.59 -22.28 0.04
C LEU A 288 -9.33 -23.62 0.00
N THR A 289 -10.12 -23.84 -1.06
CA THR A 289 -10.85 -25.12 -1.25
C THR A 289 -9.87 -26.28 -1.35
N ASP A 290 -8.85 -26.16 -2.19
CA ASP A 290 -7.83 -27.20 -2.40
C ASP A 290 -7.07 -27.47 -1.10
N PHE A 291 -6.68 -26.41 -0.39
CA PHE A 291 -6.00 -26.56 0.92
C PHE A 291 -6.87 -27.30 1.93
N ILE A 292 -8.15 -26.91 2.08
CA ILE A 292 -9.07 -27.56 3.01
C ILE A 292 -9.29 -29.02 2.64
N TYR A 293 -9.43 -29.31 1.35
CA TYR A 293 -9.59 -30.67 0.86
C TYR A 293 -8.35 -31.53 1.15
N GLU A 294 -7.15 -31.06 0.81
CA GLU A 294 -5.91 -31.75 1.09
C GLU A 294 -5.71 -31.97 2.60
N PHE A 295 -5.91 -30.91 3.39
CA PHE A 295 -5.79 -30.96 4.84
C PHE A 295 -6.73 -32.03 5.43
N ASN A 296 -8.01 -31.94 5.09
CA ASN A 296 -9.02 -32.88 5.59
C ASN A 296 -8.76 -34.32 5.16
N SER A 297 -8.23 -34.54 3.94
CA SER A 297 -7.90 -35.89 3.46
C SER A 297 -6.77 -36.56 4.25
N CYS A 298 -5.85 -35.77 4.83
CA CYS A 298 -4.73 -36.27 5.62
C CYS A 298 -5.09 -36.49 7.11
N ILE A 299 -6.16 -35.90 7.62
CA ILE A 299 -6.54 -35.98 9.05
C ILE A 299 -6.72 -37.42 9.55
N PRO A 300 -7.41 -38.34 8.83
CA PRO A 300 -7.54 -39.73 9.28
C PRO A 300 -6.19 -40.46 9.41
N GLU A 301 -5.27 -40.18 8.48
CA GLU A 301 -3.94 -40.79 8.48
C GLU A 301 -3.05 -40.22 9.58
N ILE A 302 -3.14 -38.95 9.87
CA ILE A 302 -2.49 -38.26 11.00
C ILE A 302 -3.03 -38.82 12.32
N ASN A 303 -4.34 -38.93 12.47
CA ASN A 303 -4.98 -39.47 13.67
C ASN A 303 -4.66 -40.95 13.91
N SER A 304 -4.37 -41.70 12.85
CA SER A 304 -3.94 -43.12 12.96
C SER A 304 -2.41 -43.27 13.15
N GLY A 305 -1.65 -42.18 13.18
CA GLY A 305 -0.21 -42.18 13.29
C GLY A 305 0.57 -42.65 12.06
N LYS A 306 -0.11 -42.80 10.90
CA LYS A 306 0.52 -43.18 9.63
C LYS A 306 1.33 -42.07 9.00
N ILE A 307 0.90 -40.81 9.18
CA ILE A 307 1.56 -39.60 8.69
C ILE A 307 1.91 -38.71 9.89
N GLN A 308 3.15 -38.24 9.92
CA GLN A 308 3.55 -37.28 10.94
C GLN A 308 2.99 -35.87 10.57
N PRO A 309 2.45 -35.09 11.55
CA PRO A 309 1.86 -33.79 11.30
C PRO A 309 2.85 -32.71 10.85
N GLU A 310 4.15 -33.04 10.75
CA GLU A 310 5.23 -32.10 10.37
C GLU A 310 5.05 -31.45 9.01
N LYS A 311 4.37 -32.14 8.07
CA LYS A 311 4.03 -31.56 6.76
C LYS A 311 3.14 -30.30 6.88
N TYR A 312 2.39 -30.20 7.97
CA TYR A 312 1.44 -29.10 8.25
C TYR A 312 1.85 -28.30 9.49
N ASN A 313 3.15 -28.25 9.84
CA ASN A 313 3.65 -27.59 11.05
C ASN A 313 3.27 -26.10 11.18
N SER A 314 3.07 -25.40 10.07
CA SER A 314 2.55 -24.03 10.10
C SER A 314 1.08 -23.97 10.55
N PHE A 315 0.33 -25.05 10.37
CA PHE A 315 -1.08 -25.18 10.69
C PHE A 315 -1.32 -26.01 11.95
N LEU A 316 -0.58 -27.10 12.12
CA LEU A 316 -0.61 -27.98 13.28
C LEU A 316 0.61 -27.65 14.15
N SER A 317 0.44 -27.09 15.33
CA SER A 317 1.58 -26.83 16.21
C SER A 317 2.09 -28.14 16.84
N ALA A 318 3.41 -28.31 16.90
CA ALA A 318 4.06 -29.46 17.55
C ALA A 318 3.86 -29.50 19.09
N GLU A 319 3.32 -28.43 19.68
CA GLU A 319 3.27 -28.25 21.15
C GLU A 319 2.00 -28.78 21.82
N THR A 320 1.04 -29.26 21.04
CA THR A 320 -0.22 -29.73 21.63
C THR A 320 -0.22 -31.26 21.72
N ASN A 321 -0.35 -31.81 22.93
CA ASN A 321 -0.77 -33.19 23.19
C ASN A 321 -2.21 -33.42 22.69
N ILE A 322 -2.43 -33.19 21.36
CA ILE A 322 -3.72 -33.38 20.74
C ILE A 322 -3.84 -34.85 20.40
N SER A 323 -4.74 -35.52 21.08
CA SER A 323 -5.06 -36.93 20.84
C SER A 323 -5.80 -37.13 19.52
N HIS A 324 -6.46 -36.08 18.98
CA HIS A 324 -7.30 -36.22 17.80
C HIS A 324 -7.47 -34.89 17.06
N TYR A 325 -7.06 -34.84 15.81
CA TYR A 325 -7.25 -33.68 14.93
C TYR A 325 -8.64 -33.69 14.29
N LYS A 326 -9.22 -32.51 14.09
CA LYS A 326 -10.57 -32.30 13.55
C LYS A 326 -10.55 -31.86 12.10
N LEU A 327 -11.60 -32.17 11.35
CA LEU A 327 -11.81 -31.68 10.01
C LEU A 327 -12.19 -30.19 10.03
N ILE A 328 -11.75 -29.44 9.02
CA ILE A 328 -12.19 -28.08 8.76
C ILE A 328 -13.45 -28.15 7.89
N SER A 329 -14.56 -27.66 8.40
CA SER A 329 -15.83 -27.55 7.65
C SER A 329 -16.18 -26.08 7.47
N ILE A 330 -16.12 -25.60 6.22
CA ILE A 330 -16.47 -24.23 5.85
C ILE A 330 -17.47 -24.31 4.71
N ASN A 331 -18.60 -23.59 4.84
CA ASN A 331 -19.56 -23.50 3.75
C ASN A 331 -19.04 -22.57 2.63
N LYS A 332 -19.64 -22.64 1.45
CA LYS A 332 -19.18 -21.88 0.28
C LYS A 332 -19.25 -20.36 0.48
N ILE A 333 -20.26 -19.85 1.18
CA ILE A 333 -20.42 -18.41 1.42
C ILE A 333 -19.30 -17.90 2.32
N ASP A 334 -19.04 -18.58 3.44
CA ASP A 334 -17.95 -18.23 4.34
C ASP A 334 -16.59 -18.33 3.65
N LEU A 335 -16.41 -19.31 2.75
CA LEU A 335 -15.17 -19.48 1.99
C LEU A 335 -14.94 -18.32 1.02
N ASP A 336 -15.96 -17.86 0.32
CA ASP A 336 -15.88 -16.71 -0.58
C ASP A 336 -15.62 -15.40 0.23
N ASP A 337 -16.21 -15.25 1.42
CA ASP A 337 -15.94 -14.13 2.31
C ASP A 337 -14.49 -14.16 2.84
N ILE A 338 -13.95 -15.33 3.19
CA ILE A 338 -12.56 -15.51 3.60
C ILE A 338 -11.61 -15.20 2.44
N ALA A 339 -11.93 -15.66 1.23
CA ALA A 339 -11.16 -15.33 0.03
C ALA A 339 -11.17 -13.82 -0.25
N ASN A 340 -12.29 -13.13 0.01
CA ASN A 340 -12.37 -11.68 -0.12
C ASN A 340 -11.48 -10.96 0.92
N ILE A 341 -11.39 -11.46 2.15
CA ILE A 341 -10.44 -10.97 3.16
C ILE A 341 -8.99 -11.14 2.64
N ALA A 342 -8.68 -12.29 2.01
CA ALA A 342 -7.36 -12.55 1.42
C ALA A 342 -7.00 -11.57 0.29
N VAL A 343 -7.97 -11.17 -0.54
CA VAL A 343 -7.77 -10.13 -1.57
C VAL A 343 -7.39 -8.78 -0.96
N HIS A 344 -8.00 -8.42 0.19
CA HIS A 344 -7.78 -7.13 0.84
C HIS A 344 -6.53 -7.06 1.72
N TYR A 345 -6.13 -8.14 2.34
CA TYR A 345 -5.03 -8.15 3.30
C TYR A 345 -3.81 -8.95 2.83
N SER A 346 -3.94 -10.16 2.44
CA SER A 346 -3.05 -11.10 1.76
C SER A 346 -3.49 -12.53 2.09
N TYR A 347 -3.18 -13.46 1.21
CA TYR A 347 -3.48 -14.87 1.42
C TYR A 347 -2.76 -15.44 2.65
N ASP A 348 -1.50 -15.04 2.88
CA ASP A 348 -0.69 -15.55 4.00
C ASP A 348 -1.23 -15.10 5.37
N TYR A 349 -1.73 -13.86 5.47
CA TYR A 349 -2.39 -13.40 6.69
C TYR A 349 -3.64 -14.21 7.00
N VAL A 350 -4.44 -14.51 5.98
CA VAL A 350 -5.65 -15.32 6.14
C VAL A 350 -5.31 -16.75 6.54
N MET A 351 -4.28 -17.36 5.93
CA MET A 351 -3.84 -18.70 6.30
C MET A 351 -3.30 -18.75 7.73
N THR A 352 -2.57 -17.72 8.16
CA THR A 352 -2.10 -17.61 9.55
C THR A 352 -3.29 -17.49 10.51
N ALA A 353 -4.27 -16.63 10.21
CA ALA A 353 -5.46 -16.46 11.04
C ALA A 353 -6.31 -17.74 11.07
N LEU A 354 -6.47 -18.42 9.93
CA LEU A 354 -7.18 -19.70 9.88
C LEU A 354 -6.48 -20.78 10.73
N SER A 355 -5.14 -20.79 10.72
CA SER A 355 -4.36 -21.67 11.61
C SER A 355 -4.62 -21.38 13.08
N GLU A 356 -4.66 -20.11 13.49
CA GLU A 356 -4.99 -19.73 14.87
C GLU A 356 -6.42 -20.12 15.24
N VAL A 357 -7.38 -19.88 14.35
CA VAL A 357 -8.78 -20.30 14.56
C VAL A 357 -8.88 -21.80 14.70
N TYR A 358 -8.16 -22.54 13.86
CA TYR A 358 -8.12 -24.00 13.96
C TYR A 358 -7.63 -24.45 15.34
N LYS A 359 -6.49 -23.93 15.80
CA LYS A 359 -5.90 -24.28 17.09
C LYS A 359 -6.75 -23.88 18.29
N GLN A 360 -7.30 -22.67 18.29
CA GLN A 360 -7.99 -22.13 19.46
C GLN A 360 -9.46 -22.50 19.56
N TYR A 361 -10.10 -22.80 18.43
CA TYR A 361 -11.55 -23.02 18.37
C TYR A 361 -11.92 -24.40 17.83
N ILE A 362 -11.44 -24.78 16.62
CA ILE A 362 -11.90 -26.01 15.96
C ILE A 362 -11.43 -27.25 16.72
N LEU A 363 -10.16 -27.30 17.11
CA LEU A 363 -9.62 -28.42 17.90
C LEU A 363 -10.31 -28.60 19.25
N HIS A 364 -10.80 -27.51 19.84
CA HIS A 364 -11.48 -27.50 21.15
C HIS A 364 -13.01 -27.53 21.05
N GLU A 365 -13.55 -27.75 19.83
CA GLU A 365 -15.00 -27.82 19.58
C GLU A 365 -15.78 -26.58 20.04
N LYS A 366 -15.12 -25.42 20.07
CA LYS A 366 -15.77 -24.16 20.43
C LYS A 366 -16.68 -23.70 19.31
N THR A 367 -17.88 -23.27 19.64
CA THR A 367 -18.85 -22.76 18.67
C THR A 367 -18.37 -21.44 18.05
N ILE A 368 -18.24 -21.39 16.73
CA ILE A 368 -17.95 -20.18 15.98
C ILE A 368 -19.24 -19.71 15.31
N LYS A 369 -19.73 -18.53 15.71
CA LYS A 369 -20.96 -17.94 15.12
C LYS A 369 -20.74 -17.32 13.75
N ASN A 370 -19.56 -16.75 13.53
CA ASN A 370 -19.19 -16.06 12.28
C ASN A 370 -17.69 -16.27 12.04
N LEU A 371 -17.36 -17.27 11.25
CA LEU A 371 -15.96 -17.60 10.95
C LEU A 371 -15.23 -16.52 10.13
N PRO A 372 -15.79 -15.96 9.03
CA PRO A 372 -15.15 -14.87 8.31
C PRO A 372 -14.91 -13.63 9.18
N GLY A 373 -15.88 -13.27 10.03
CA GLY A 373 -15.76 -12.16 10.96
C GLY A 373 -14.63 -12.36 11.98
N LEU A 374 -14.47 -13.57 12.51
CA LEU A 374 -13.39 -13.92 13.43
C LEU A 374 -12.02 -13.83 12.73
N ILE A 375 -11.87 -14.42 11.53
CA ILE A 375 -10.65 -14.34 10.72
C ILE A 375 -10.33 -12.87 10.40
N SER A 376 -11.32 -12.07 9.99
CA SER A 376 -11.13 -10.65 9.71
C SER A 376 -10.63 -9.88 10.94
N SER A 377 -11.15 -10.19 12.13
CA SER A 377 -10.71 -9.57 13.39
C SER A 377 -9.24 -9.90 13.69
N ILE A 378 -8.86 -11.17 13.56
CA ILE A 378 -7.48 -11.64 13.79
C ILE A 378 -6.52 -11.00 12.78
N VAL A 379 -6.87 -10.98 11.49
CA VAL A 379 -6.05 -10.34 10.44
C VAL A 379 -5.87 -8.84 10.72
N ARG A 380 -6.92 -8.15 11.20
CA ARG A 380 -6.82 -6.74 11.60
C ARG A 380 -5.90 -6.54 12.80
N SER A 381 -5.93 -7.42 13.79
CA SER A 381 -5.02 -7.32 14.96
C SER A 381 -3.56 -7.41 14.54
N TYR A 382 -3.19 -8.25 13.58
CA TYR A 382 -1.84 -8.29 13.03
C TYR A 382 -1.41 -6.94 12.44
N THR A 383 -2.32 -6.23 11.75
CA THR A 383 -2.03 -4.89 11.22
C THR A 383 -2.01 -3.79 12.29
N ASP A 384 -2.60 -4.03 13.46
CA ASP A 384 -2.60 -3.08 14.59
C ASP A 384 -1.39 -3.27 15.51
N ASP A 385 -0.91 -4.48 15.70
CA ASP A 385 0.27 -4.78 16.53
C ASP A 385 1.57 -4.30 15.88
N LEU A 386 1.65 -4.28 14.56
CA LEU A 386 2.76 -3.70 13.81
C LEU A 386 2.98 -2.20 14.09
N LYS A 387 1.99 -1.51 14.68
CA LYS A 387 2.09 -0.08 15.03
C LYS A 387 2.63 0.19 16.41
N LYS A 388 2.57 -0.78 17.31
CA LYS A 388 3.10 -0.63 18.66
C LYS A 388 4.62 -0.80 18.68
N THR A 389 5.19 -1.34 17.62
CA THR A 389 6.62 -1.66 17.47
C THR A 389 7.37 -0.72 16.52
N ALA A 390 6.69 0.20 15.83
CA ALA A 390 7.26 1.24 14.97
C ALA A 390 7.14 2.64 15.61
#